data_9150141443b80f19f4a317eb8383eff6
#
_entry.id   9150141443b80f19f4a317eb8383eff6
#
_cell.length_a   1.000
_cell.length_b   1.000
_cell.length_c   1.000
_cell.angle_alpha   90.00
_cell.angle_beta   90.00
_cell.angle_gamma   90.00
#
_symmetry.space_group_name_H-M   'P 1'
#
loop_
_entity.id
_entity.type
_entity.pdbx_description
1 polymer ?
#
loop_
_entity_poly.entity_id
_entity_poly.type
_entity_poly.pdbx_seq_one_letter_code
_entity_poly.pdbx_strand_id
1 'polypeptide(L)'
;MEYTFTLKYQLADDDRDTEALVERLGEAGCDDALVGIGQLGRLALEFTREAADASSAVRSALADVRRAAPSAKLIEVAPDLVGLTDVADIVGMSRQNMRKLMLAYPGSFPAPVHEGSTSIWHLVDVLAWLQAKGSYSLAKEVLDVARVALQVNVAKESQRLQRSASKELQALVG
;
A
#
# COMPACT_ATOMS: atom_id res chain seq x y z
N MET A 1 18.38 -4.44 4.00
CA MET A 1 17.34 -3.68 4.72
C MET A 1 16.03 -4.42 4.68
N GLU A 2 15.29 -4.44 5.76
CA GLU A 2 13.97 -5.08 5.80
C GLU A 2 12.88 -4.07 5.47
N TYR A 3 11.94 -4.50 4.64
CA TYR A 3 10.78 -3.71 4.23
C TYR A 3 9.51 -4.46 4.57
N THR A 4 8.63 -3.81 5.33
CA THR A 4 7.33 -4.36 5.72
C THR A 4 6.24 -3.73 4.87
N PHE A 5 5.45 -4.57 4.20
CA PHE A 5 4.33 -4.17 3.34
C PHE A 5 3.32 -5.30 3.20
N THR A 6 2.11 -4.97 2.77
CA THR A 6 1.05 -5.95 2.57
C THR A 6 0.60 -5.95 1.12
N LEU A 7 0.52 -7.13 0.52
CA LEU A 7 -0.14 -7.35 -0.76
C LEU A 7 -1.53 -7.93 -0.52
N LYS A 8 -2.56 -7.32 -1.08
CA LYS A 8 -3.95 -7.79 -0.96
C LYS A 8 -4.47 -8.21 -2.32
N TYR A 9 -5.09 -9.38 -2.37
CA TYR A 9 -5.58 -10.00 -3.60
C TYR A 9 -7.03 -10.45 -3.48
N GLN A 10 -7.70 -10.44 -4.62
CA GLN A 10 -8.92 -11.19 -4.84
C GLN A 10 -8.55 -12.51 -5.52
N LEU A 11 -8.96 -13.61 -4.88
CA LEU A 11 -8.75 -14.96 -5.41
C LEU A 11 -9.82 -15.31 -6.43
N ALA A 12 -9.44 -16.10 -7.43
CA ALA A 12 -10.37 -16.74 -8.35
C ALA A 12 -11.02 -17.97 -7.69
N ASP A 13 -12.11 -18.45 -8.27
CA ASP A 13 -12.87 -19.60 -7.73
C ASP A 13 -12.09 -20.91 -7.72
N ASP A 14 -11.05 -21.04 -8.54
CA ASP A 14 -10.16 -22.20 -8.60
C ASP A 14 -9.16 -22.28 -7.44
N ASP A 15 -8.96 -21.18 -6.71
CA ASP A 15 -8.07 -21.11 -5.53
C ASP A 15 -8.82 -21.24 -4.19
N ARG A 16 -9.84 -22.11 -4.14
CA ARG A 16 -10.62 -22.34 -2.90
C ARG A 16 -9.91 -23.21 -1.85
N ASP A 17 -8.98 -24.04 -2.29
CA ASP A 17 -8.16 -24.84 -1.39
C ASP A 17 -7.06 -23.96 -0.80
N THR A 18 -7.32 -23.45 0.40
CA THR A 18 -6.43 -22.52 1.09
C THR A 18 -5.12 -23.17 1.56
N GLU A 19 -5.15 -24.46 1.91
CA GLU A 19 -3.93 -25.17 2.32
C GLU A 19 -2.99 -25.35 1.13
N ALA A 20 -3.52 -25.79 -0.01
CA ALA A 20 -2.74 -25.93 -1.24
C ALA A 20 -2.21 -24.58 -1.74
N LEU A 21 -2.98 -23.49 -1.58
CA LEU A 21 -2.53 -22.14 -1.92
C LEU A 21 -1.35 -21.69 -1.03
N VAL A 22 -1.44 -21.90 0.28
CA VAL A 22 -0.37 -21.53 1.23
C VAL A 22 0.90 -22.31 0.91
N GLU A 23 0.80 -23.61 0.60
CA GLU A 23 1.94 -24.43 0.20
C GLU A 23 2.62 -23.88 -1.07
N ARG A 24 1.85 -23.59 -2.12
CA ARG A 24 2.38 -22.99 -3.35
C ARG A 24 3.02 -21.64 -3.11
N LEU A 25 2.45 -20.80 -2.24
CA LEU A 25 3.03 -19.51 -1.87
C LEU A 25 4.41 -19.68 -1.21
N GLY A 26 4.54 -20.63 -0.26
CA GLY A 26 5.82 -20.93 0.35
C GLY A 26 6.86 -21.42 -0.66
N GLU A 27 6.49 -22.35 -1.52
CA GLU A 27 7.37 -22.86 -2.59
C GLU A 27 7.80 -21.77 -3.61
N ALA A 28 6.94 -20.77 -3.82
CA ALA A 28 7.21 -19.67 -4.73
C ALA A 28 8.10 -18.55 -4.13
N GLY A 29 8.46 -18.64 -2.85
CA GLY A 29 9.33 -17.67 -2.18
C GLY A 29 8.59 -16.66 -1.30
N CYS A 30 7.35 -16.96 -0.87
CA CYS A 30 6.59 -16.15 0.08
C CYS A 30 6.70 -16.68 1.53
N ASP A 31 7.81 -17.32 1.88
CA ASP A 31 8.10 -17.85 3.21
C ASP A 31 8.42 -16.74 4.25
N ASP A 32 8.69 -15.54 3.77
CA ASP A 32 8.83 -14.31 4.57
C ASP A 32 7.52 -13.53 4.73
N ALA A 33 6.38 -14.14 4.38
CA ALA A 33 5.07 -13.53 4.47
C ALA A 33 4.18 -14.19 5.53
N LEU A 34 3.47 -13.35 6.29
CA LEU A 34 2.33 -13.80 7.09
C LEU A 34 1.09 -13.83 6.21
N VAL A 35 0.50 -15.00 6.04
CA VAL A 35 -0.66 -15.20 5.17
C VAL A 35 -1.96 -15.05 5.97
N GLY A 36 -2.81 -14.13 5.56
CA GLY A 36 -4.15 -13.93 6.11
C GLY A 36 -5.24 -14.26 5.10
N ILE A 37 -6.13 -15.17 5.44
CA ILE A 37 -7.31 -15.54 4.67
C ILE A 37 -8.53 -15.34 5.56
N GLY A 38 -8.95 -14.09 5.73
CA GLY A 38 -10.04 -13.76 6.66
C GLY A 38 -11.41 -13.79 5.99
N GLN A 39 -11.54 -13.22 4.81
CA GLN A 39 -12.76 -13.17 4.03
C GLN A 39 -12.67 -14.13 2.85
N LEU A 40 -13.78 -14.84 2.57
CA LEU A 40 -13.83 -15.74 1.42
C LEU A 40 -13.46 -15.01 0.12
N GLY A 41 -12.54 -15.57 -0.65
CA GLY A 41 -12.04 -14.97 -1.88
C GLY A 41 -11.07 -13.80 -1.69
N ARG A 42 -10.58 -13.57 -0.47
CA ARG A 42 -9.57 -12.55 -0.17
C ARG A 42 -8.31 -13.18 0.40
N LEU A 43 -7.18 -12.65 -0.04
CA LEU A 43 -5.85 -13.04 0.43
C LEU A 43 -5.09 -11.78 0.81
N ALA A 44 -4.52 -11.75 2.00
CA ALA A 44 -3.57 -10.73 2.43
C ALA A 44 -2.23 -11.40 2.78
N LEU A 45 -1.14 -10.83 2.30
CA LEU A 45 0.22 -11.28 2.53
C LEU A 45 1.00 -10.12 3.14
N GLU A 46 1.29 -10.18 4.42
CA GLU A 46 2.16 -9.21 5.09
C GLU A 46 3.61 -9.72 5.02
N PHE A 47 4.40 -9.07 4.19
CA PHE A 47 5.82 -9.36 4.01
C PHE A 47 6.68 -8.59 4.99
N THR A 48 7.72 -9.23 5.48
CA THR A 48 8.90 -8.59 6.07
C THR A 48 10.10 -9.07 5.26
N ARG A 49 10.39 -8.37 4.16
CA ARG A 49 11.34 -8.82 3.14
C ARG A 49 12.64 -8.04 3.17
N GLU A 50 13.74 -8.77 3.23
CA GLU A 50 15.07 -8.19 3.08
C GLU A 50 15.39 -7.96 1.59
N ALA A 51 15.78 -6.73 1.24
CA ALA A 51 16.12 -6.34 -0.12
C ALA A 51 17.08 -5.14 -0.15
N ALA A 52 17.63 -4.85 -1.31
CA ALA A 52 18.49 -3.69 -1.54
C ALA A 52 17.70 -2.37 -1.42
N ASP A 53 16.45 -2.37 -1.86
CA ASP A 53 15.52 -1.22 -1.80
C ASP A 53 14.07 -1.71 -1.77
N ALA A 54 13.16 -0.79 -1.42
CA ALA A 54 11.72 -1.08 -1.32
C ALA A 54 11.11 -1.53 -2.66
N SER A 55 11.57 -0.98 -3.79
CA SER A 55 11.09 -1.36 -5.12
C SER A 55 11.42 -2.82 -5.42
N SER A 56 12.63 -3.24 -5.13
CA SER A 56 13.08 -4.64 -5.29
C SER A 56 12.28 -5.59 -4.38
N ALA A 57 12.05 -5.19 -3.12
CA ALA A 57 11.24 -5.96 -2.18
C ALA A 57 9.83 -6.20 -2.69
N VAL A 58 9.12 -5.13 -3.06
CA VAL A 58 7.73 -5.21 -3.52
C VAL A 58 7.61 -5.94 -4.86
N ARG A 59 8.50 -5.66 -5.82
CA ARG A 59 8.48 -6.31 -7.14
C ARG A 59 8.74 -7.81 -7.05
N SER A 60 9.69 -8.24 -6.25
CA SER A 60 9.96 -9.68 -6.06
C SER A 60 8.77 -10.38 -5.41
N ALA A 61 8.15 -9.78 -4.39
CA ALA A 61 6.95 -10.33 -3.75
C ALA A 61 5.78 -10.46 -4.74
N LEU A 62 5.52 -9.42 -5.55
CA LEU A 62 4.50 -9.48 -6.60
C LEU A 62 4.76 -10.60 -7.62
N ALA A 63 6.03 -10.81 -8.01
CA ALA A 63 6.43 -11.87 -8.91
C ALA A 63 6.24 -13.27 -8.28
N ASP A 64 6.58 -13.43 -7.00
CA ASP A 64 6.42 -14.68 -6.26
C ASP A 64 4.94 -15.07 -6.16
N VAL A 65 4.07 -14.12 -5.76
CA VAL A 65 2.62 -14.36 -5.70
C VAL A 65 2.04 -14.68 -7.08
N ARG A 66 2.50 -14.01 -8.13
CA ARG A 66 2.04 -14.29 -9.50
C ARG A 66 2.39 -15.72 -9.96
N ARG A 67 3.53 -16.28 -9.51
CA ARG A 67 3.89 -17.67 -9.79
C ARG A 67 3.00 -18.66 -9.03
N ALA A 68 2.69 -18.37 -7.76
CA ALA A 68 1.88 -19.24 -6.92
C ALA A 68 0.38 -19.20 -7.27
N ALA A 69 -0.14 -18.02 -7.60
CA ALA A 69 -1.54 -17.74 -7.83
C ALA A 69 -1.74 -16.83 -9.05
N PRO A 70 -1.52 -17.34 -10.28
CA PRO A 70 -1.53 -16.51 -11.50
C PRO A 70 -2.89 -15.88 -11.80
N SER A 71 -4.00 -16.47 -11.32
CA SER A 71 -5.36 -15.95 -11.48
C SER A 71 -5.77 -14.94 -10.40
N ALA A 72 -4.99 -14.77 -9.34
CA ALA A 72 -5.27 -13.78 -8.32
C ALA A 72 -5.14 -12.35 -8.88
N LYS A 73 -6.07 -11.48 -8.49
CA LYS A 73 -6.08 -10.07 -8.90
C LYS A 73 -5.62 -9.19 -7.75
N LEU A 74 -4.59 -8.40 -7.97
CA LEU A 74 -4.11 -7.42 -6.99
C LEU A 74 -5.20 -6.40 -6.70
N ILE A 75 -5.56 -6.26 -5.42
CA ILE A 75 -6.43 -5.19 -4.93
C ILE A 75 -5.59 -3.95 -4.65
N GLU A 76 -4.57 -4.10 -3.82
CA GLU A 76 -3.66 -3.01 -3.47
C GLU A 76 -2.33 -3.51 -2.90
N VAL A 77 -1.34 -2.65 -2.97
CA VAL A 77 -0.14 -2.70 -2.13
C VAL A 77 -0.35 -1.71 -1.00
N ALA A 78 -0.19 -2.15 0.25
CA ALA A 78 -0.35 -1.31 1.44
C ALA A 78 0.97 -1.24 2.23
N PRO A 79 1.21 -0.14 2.98
CA PRO A 79 0.31 0.99 3.19
C PRO A 79 0.39 2.05 2.07
N ASP A 80 -0.76 2.50 1.59
CA ASP A 80 -0.87 3.60 0.63
C ASP A 80 -2.09 4.48 0.95
N LEU A 81 -3.30 3.97 0.70
CA LEU A 81 -4.54 4.68 1.02
C LEU A 81 -4.85 4.52 2.50
N VAL A 82 -4.82 5.61 3.24
CA VAL A 82 -4.91 5.61 4.70
C VAL A 82 -5.90 6.65 5.22
N GLY A 83 -6.58 6.29 6.31
CA GLY A 83 -7.29 7.24 7.13
C GLY A 83 -6.39 7.87 8.19
N LEU A 84 -6.93 8.82 8.94
CA LEU A 84 -6.17 9.54 9.96
C LEU A 84 -5.67 8.63 11.10
N THR A 85 -6.46 7.62 11.46
CA THR A 85 -6.07 6.61 12.47
C THR A 85 -4.89 5.79 12.00
N ASP A 86 -4.91 5.33 10.75
CA ASP A 86 -3.81 4.53 10.19
C ASP A 86 -2.50 5.33 10.17
N VAL A 87 -2.57 6.61 9.78
CA VAL A 87 -1.38 7.49 9.81
C VAL A 87 -0.86 7.63 11.23
N ALA A 88 -1.74 7.88 12.19
CA ALA A 88 -1.37 8.03 13.59
C ALA A 88 -0.65 6.78 14.12
N ASP A 89 -1.18 5.61 13.83
CA ASP A 89 -0.59 4.32 14.23
C ASP A 89 0.79 4.12 13.61
N ILE A 90 0.94 4.40 12.32
CA ILE A 90 2.21 4.24 11.57
C ILE A 90 3.30 5.16 12.15
N VAL A 91 2.95 6.39 12.52
CA VAL A 91 3.93 7.36 13.04
C VAL A 91 4.07 7.35 14.55
N GLY A 92 3.33 6.50 15.25
CA GLY A 92 3.42 6.33 16.70
C GLY A 92 2.81 7.47 17.50
N MET A 93 1.74 8.10 16.99
CA MET A 93 1.02 9.13 17.74
C MET A 93 -0.47 8.79 17.90
N SER A 94 -1.16 9.50 18.80
CA SER A 94 -2.60 9.32 18.94
C SER A 94 -3.36 9.94 17.76
N ARG A 95 -4.52 9.36 17.43
CA ARG A 95 -5.42 9.93 16.41
C ARG A 95 -5.78 11.38 16.72
N GLN A 96 -6.00 11.70 18.00
CA GLN A 96 -6.34 13.07 18.42
C GLN A 96 -5.20 14.04 18.13
N ASN A 97 -3.95 13.65 18.38
CA ASN A 97 -2.78 14.47 18.07
C ASN A 97 -2.63 14.65 16.56
N MET A 98 -2.81 13.62 15.77
CA MET A 98 -2.79 13.73 14.31
C MET A 98 -3.89 14.67 13.80
N ARG A 99 -5.10 14.57 14.36
CA ARG A 99 -6.19 15.48 14.02
C ARG A 99 -5.89 16.93 14.39
N LYS A 100 -5.34 17.18 15.58
CA LYS A 100 -4.93 18.53 16.01
C LYS A 100 -3.88 19.09 15.04
N LEU A 101 -2.90 18.29 14.66
CA LEU A 101 -1.85 18.67 13.72
C LEU A 101 -2.43 19.05 12.35
N MET A 102 -3.32 18.23 11.81
CA MET A 102 -4.02 18.52 10.55
C MET A 102 -4.78 19.86 10.62
N LEU A 103 -5.53 20.08 11.69
CA LEU A 103 -6.35 21.30 11.88
C LEU A 103 -5.50 22.55 12.14
N ALA A 104 -4.31 22.38 12.72
CA ALA A 104 -3.37 23.50 12.98
C ALA A 104 -2.70 24.03 11.70
N TYR A 105 -2.64 23.25 10.64
CA TYR A 105 -1.97 23.59 9.38
C TYR A 105 -2.88 23.43 8.16
N PRO A 106 -4.03 24.09 8.10
CA PRO A 106 -5.00 23.88 7.03
C PRO A 106 -4.50 24.25 5.64
N GLY A 107 -3.51 25.15 5.55
CA GLY A 107 -2.93 25.60 4.28
C GLY A 107 -1.78 24.75 3.76
N SER A 108 -1.19 23.88 4.57
CA SER A 108 -0.02 23.08 4.20
C SER A 108 -0.18 21.57 4.40
N PHE A 109 -1.09 21.13 5.28
CA PHE A 109 -1.39 19.71 5.41
C PHE A 109 -1.96 19.18 4.09
N PRO A 110 -1.55 17.99 3.62
CA PRO A 110 -2.01 17.46 2.34
C PRO A 110 -3.54 17.36 2.24
N ALA A 111 -4.07 17.71 1.07
CA ALA A 111 -5.47 17.44 0.78
C ALA A 111 -5.70 15.92 0.65
N PRO A 112 -6.84 15.40 1.10
CA PRO A 112 -7.16 13.99 0.92
C PRO A 112 -7.40 13.67 -0.56
N VAL A 113 -7.18 12.41 -0.94
CA VAL A 113 -7.56 11.90 -2.27
C VAL A 113 -9.05 11.62 -2.37
N HIS A 114 -9.70 11.44 -1.25
CA HIS A 114 -11.14 11.23 -1.15
C HIS A 114 -11.68 11.88 0.13
N GLU A 115 -12.76 12.62 -0.01
CA GLU A 115 -13.58 13.16 1.09
C GLU A 115 -14.98 12.57 1.04
N GLY A 116 -15.32 11.79 2.07
CA GLY A 116 -16.64 11.18 2.22
C GLY A 116 -16.97 11.04 3.70
N SER A 117 -17.63 9.96 4.10
CA SER A 117 -17.81 9.62 5.52
C SER A 117 -16.48 9.47 6.25
N THR A 118 -15.43 9.07 5.51
CA THR A 118 -14.05 9.02 5.95
C THR A 118 -13.18 9.70 4.91
N SER A 119 -12.25 10.56 5.34
CA SER A 119 -11.23 11.13 4.46
C SER A 119 -10.07 10.17 4.33
N ILE A 120 -9.53 10.07 3.11
CA ILE A 120 -8.44 9.15 2.74
C ILE A 120 -7.32 9.94 2.09
N TRP A 121 -6.08 9.65 2.48
CA TRP A 121 -4.86 10.22 1.93
C TRP A 121 -3.98 9.15 1.31
N HIS A 122 -3.11 9.54 0.39
CA HIS A 122 -1.91 8.76 0.13
C HIS A 122 -0.94 8.94 1.29
N LEU A 123 -0.52 7.85 1.91
CA LEU A 123 0.36 7.88 3.07
C LEU A 123 1.65 8.67 2.78
N VAL A 124 2.23 8.49 1.60
CA VAL A 124 3.47 9.16 1.21
C VAL A 124 3.38 10.68 1.32
N ASP A 125 2.23 11.28 1.02
CA ASP A 125 2.05 12.73 1.06
C ASP A 125 2.07 13.23 2.51
N VAL A 126 1.40 12.52 3.41
CA VAL A 126 1.38 12.86 4.83
C VAL A 126 2.75 12.66 5.47
N LEU A 127 3.43 11.55 5.14
CA LEU A 127 4.78 11.28 5.65
C LEU A 127 5.80 12.32 5.16
N ALA A 128 5.73 12.71 3.88
CA ALA A 128 6.60 13.75 3.33
C ALA A 128 6.35 15.11 4.00
N TRP A 129 5.09 15.44 4.29
CA TRP A 129 4.75 16.65 5.02
C TRP A 129 5.28 16.62 6.46
N LEU A 130 5.13 15.51 7.17
CA LEU A 130 5.66 15.32 8.53
C LEU A 130 7.19 15.43 8.53
N GLN A 131 7.85 14.82 7.57
CA GLN A 131 9.31 14.90 7.41
C GLN A 131 9.78 16.34 7.19
N ALA A 132 9.08 17.10 6.34
CA ALA A 132 9.38 18.51 6.08
C ALA A 132 9.20 19.40 7.31
N LYS A 133 8.32 19.04 8.23
CA LYS A 133 8.18 19.74 9.53
C LYS A 133 9.39 19.55 10.46
N GLY A 134 10.17 18.47 10.26
CA GLY A 134 11.40 18.20 11.01
C GLY A 134 11.21 17.79 12.47
N SER A 135 9.98 17.69 12.96
CA SER A 135 9.64 17.35 14.35
C SER A 135 9.40 15.86 14.57
N TYR A 136 9.42 15.08 13.50
CA TYR A 136 9.06 13.66 13.53
C TYR A 136 10.17 12.81 12.92
N SER A 137 10.63 11.82 13.68
CA SER A 137 11.57 10.82 13.18
C SER A 137 10.78 9.71 12.48
N LEU A 138 10.86 9.68 11.16
CA LEU A 138 10.24 8.65 10.34
C LEU A 138 11.30 7.66 9.88
N ALA A 139 11.03 6.37 9.99
CA ALA A 139 11.86 5.36 9.41
C ALA A 139 11.87 5.50 7.88
N LYS A 140 13.07 5.53 7.30
CA LYS A 140 13.22 5.68 5.84
C LYS A 140 12.50 4.58 5.08
N GLU A 141 12.53 3.36 5.61
CA GLU A 141 11.91 2.18 5.02
C GLU A 141 10.40 2.36 4.85
N VAL A 142 9.73 2.98 5.81
CA VAL A 142 8.28 3.25 5.76
C VAL A 142 7.94 4.22 4.64
N LEU A 143 8.71 5.29 4.49
CA LEU A 143 8.52 6.27 3.42
C LEU A 143 8.80 5.67 2.04
N ASP A 144 9.86 4.87 1.93
CA ASP A 144 10.23 4.22 0.67
C ASP A 144 9.16 3.20 0.25
N VAL A 145 8.62 2.41 1.18
CA VAL A 145 7.50 1.50 0.92
C VAL A 145 6.25 2.26 0.49
N ALA A 146 5.88 3.34 1.18
CA ALA A 146 4.71 4.15 0.82
C ALA A 146 4.80 4.72 -0.60
N ARG A 147 5.99 5.15 -1.03
CA ARG A 147 6.23 5.61 -2.42
C ARG A 147 6.03 4.49 -3.43
N VAL A 148 6.59 3.32 -3.17
CA VAL A 148 6.46 2.16 -4.07
C VAL A 148 5.03 1.66 -4.12
N ALA A 149 4.34 1.60 -2.98
CA ALA A 149 2.93 1.21 -2.91
C ALA A 149 2.05 2.11 -3.79
N LEU A 150 2.21 3.43 -3.67
CA LEU A 150 1.52 4.40 -4.55
C LEU A 150 1.81 4.11 -6.03
N GLN A 151 3.07 3.91 -6.41
CA GLN A 151 3.44 3.66 -7.80
C GLN A 151 2.79 2.40 -8.36
N VAL A 152 2.77 1.31 -7.60
CA VAL A 152 2.14 0.04 -8.01
C VAL A 152 0.63 0.20 -8.13
N ASN A 153 -0.01 0.85 -7.16
CA ASN A 153 -1.45 1.05 -7.16
C ASN A 153 -1.91 1.94 -8.32
N VAL A 154 -1.16 2.99 -8.65
CA VAL A 154 -1.40 3.83 -9.82
C VAL A 154 -1.21 3.04 -11.12
N ALA A 155 -0.16 2.23 -11.23
CA ALA A 155 0.06 1.38 -12.40
C ALA A 155 -1.09 0.38 -12.61
N LYS A 156 -1.57 -0.25 -11.53
CA LYS A 156 -2.73 -1.14 -11.55
C LYS A 156 -3.99 -0.43 -12.06
N GLU A 157 -4.30 0.77 -11.55
CA GLU A 157 -5.47 1.52 -12.01
C GLU A 157 -5.33 2.01 -13.46
N SER A 158 -4.12 2.37 -13.87
CA SER A 158 -3.85 2.73 -15.27
C SER A 158 -4.10 1.58 -16.24
N GLN A 159 -3.73 0.36 -15.87
CA GLN A 159 -4.06 -0.84 -16.65
C GLN A 159 -5.55 -1.08 -16.76
N ARG A 160 -6.30 -0.85 -15.68
CA ARG A 160 -7.76 -1.00 -15.66
C ARG A 160 -8.46 -0.07 -16.63
N LEU A 161 -7.93 1.12 -16.84
CA LEU A 161 -8.48 2.11 -17.79
C LEU A 161 -8.21 1.74 -19.26
N GLN A 162 -7.33 0.78 -19.55
CA GLN A 162 -6.90 0.36 -20.89
C GLN A 162 -6.33 1.49 -21.78
N ARG A 163 -6.34 2.73 -21.30
CA ARG A 163 -5.80 3.93 -21.98
C ARG A 163 -5.26 4.88 -20.92
N SER A 164 -4.16 5.55 -21.23
CA SER A 164 -3.77 6.73 -20.48
C SER A 164 -4.83 7.84 -20.67
N ALA A 165 -5.07 8.64 -19.63
CA ALA A 165 -5.93 9.81 -19.74
C ALA A 165 -5.45 10.73 -20.87
N SER A 166 -6.37 11.34 -21.61
CA SER A 166 -6.02 12.28 -22.69
C SER A 166 -5.19 13.43 -22.12
N LYS A 167 -4.30 13.99 -22.94
CA LYS A 167 -3.50 15.19 -22.57
C LYS A 167 -4.37 16.36 -22.12
N GLU A 168 -5.53 16.52 -22.76
CA GLU A 168 -6.50 17.54 -22.41
C GLU A 168 -7.04 17.34 -20.99
N LEU A 169 -7.44 16.12 -20.65
CA LEU A 169 -7.92 15.79 -19.31
C LEU A 169 -6.82 15.94 -18.26
N GLN A 170 -5.59 15.51 -18.56
CA GLN A 170 -4.44 15.69 -17.69
C GLN A 170 -4.17 17.16 -17.37
N ALA A 171 -4.29 18.05 -18.37
CA ALA A 171 -4.11 19.47 -18.19
C ALA A 171 -5.20 20.12 -17.31
N LEU A 172 -6.40 19.57 -17.29
CA LEU A 172 -7.53 20.09 -16.50
C LEU A 172 -7.50 19.65 -15.04
N VAL A 173 -6.81 18.57 -14.68
CA VAL A 173 -6.77 18.01 -13.32
C VAL A 173 -5.48 18.32 -12.55
N GLY A 174 -4.49 18.92 -13.21
CA GLY A 174 -3.16 19.23 -12.66
C GLY A 174 -3.01 20.61 -12.07
#